data_1ce0eb254c9663212b15b490bbb0fb41
#
_entry.id   1ce0eb254c9663212b15b490bbb0fb41
#
_cell.length_a   1.000
_cell.length_b   1.000
_cell.length_c   1.000
_cell.angle_alpha   90.00
_cell.angle_beta   90.00
_cell.angle_gamma   90.00
#
_symmetry.space_group_name_H-M   'P 1'
#
loop_
_entity.id
_entity.type
_entity.pdbx_description
1 polymer ?
#
loop_
_entity_poly.entity_id
_entity_poly.type
_entity_poly.pdbx_seq_one_letter_code
_entity_poly.pdbx_strand_id
1 'polypeptide(L)'
;MGGFFGTVSKTECVTDLFYGTDYNSHLGTKRGGLATYAKGEGFMRSIHNLENSYFRTKFELELPKFKGNSGIGIISDTDPQPIVINSHLGKFAIVTVAKIQNISELERDLLAANMHFSEMSLGKTNPTELIALLIVQGKDFVDGIENVFNKIKGSCSMLLLTEDGIIVARDKWGRTPIVIGKK
;
A
#
# COMPACT_ATOMS: atom_id res chain seq x y z
N MET A 1 1.77 10.83 -9.51
CA MET A 1 1.24 9.54 -10.03
C MET A 1 1.96 8.42 -9.32
N GLY A 2 1.62 7.16 -9.60
CA GLY A 2 2.28 6.02 -9.00
C GLY A 2 1.82 4.73 -9.66
N GLY A 3 2.48 3.63 -9.33
CA GLY A 3 2.11 2.30 -9.79
C GLY A 3 2.47 1.26 -8.73
N PHE A 4 1.68 0.23 -8.62
CA PHE A 4 1.90 -0.84 -7.66
C PHE A 4 1.96 -2.20 -8.34
N PHE A 5 2.57 -3.14 -7.65
CA PHE A 5 2.63 -4.55 -8.03
C PHE A 5 2.35 -5.42 -6.80
N GLY A 6 1.65 -6.51 -7.00
CA GLY A 6 1.40 -7.52 -5.97
C GLY A 6 1.60 -8.91 -6.52
N THR A 7 2.11 -9.81 -5.71
CA THR A 7 2.34 -11.19 -6.09
C THR A 7 2.08 -12.17 -4.94
N VAL A 8 1.47 -13.29 -5.27
CA VAL A 8 1.29 -14.44 -4.37
C VAL A 8 1.83 -15.65 -5.10
N SER A 9 2.72 -16.41 -4.46
CA SER A 9 3.41 -17.56 -5.03
C SER A 9 3.34 -18.77 -4.10
N LYS A 10 3.56 -19.94 -4.62
CA LYS A 10 3.79 -21.16 -3.82
C LYS A 10 5.21 -21.22 -3.22
N THR A 11 6.12 -20.49 -3.81
CA THR A 11 7.52 -20.36 -3.40
C THR A 11 7.82 -18.92 -3.03
N GLU A 12 9.07 -18.59 -2.70
CA GLU A 12 9.49 -17.23 -2.44
C GLU A 12 9.19 -16.32 -3.62
N CYS A 13 8.63 -15.13 -3.34
CA CYS A 13 8.16 -14.19 -4.35
C CYS A 13 9.00 -12.89 -4.44
N VAL A 14 10.07 -12.75 -3.65
CA VAL A 14 10.81 -11.48 -3.48
C VAL A 14 11.36 -10.97 -4.81
N THR A 15 11.92 -11.85 -5.64
CA THR A 15 12.47 -11.47 -6.94
C THR A 15 11.37 -10.99 -7.90
N ASP A 16 10.24 -11.70 -7.99
CA ASP A 16 9.11 -11.29 -8.82
C ASP A 16 8.52 -9.95 -8.32
N LEU A 17 8.42 -9.78 -7.01
CA LEU A 17 7.96 -8.52 -6.38
C LEU A 17 8.89 -7.35 -6.74
N PHE A 18 10.19 -7.54 -6.62
CA PHE A 18 11.19 -6.52 -6.92
C PHE A 18 11.11 -6.05 -8.37
N TYR A 19 11.20 -6.97 -9.34
CA TYR A 19 11.15 -6.61 -10.75
C TYR A 19 9.77 -6.10 -11.18
N GLY A 20 8.68 -6.66 -10.65
CA GLY A 20 7.33 -6.19 -10.92
C GLY A 20 7.08 -4.77 -10.40
N THR A 21 7.66 -4.42 -9.24
CA THR A 21 7.59 -3.05 -8.71
C THR A 21 8.47 -2.11 -9.51
N ASP A 22 9.70 -2.52 -9.85
CA ASP A 22 10.64 -1.74 -10.66
C ASP A 22 10.09 -1.40 -12.05
N TYR A 23 9.30 -2.30 -12.64
CA TYR A 23 8.60 -2.04 -13.90
C TYR A 23 7.74 -0.77 -13.85
N ASN A 24 7.24 -0.39 -12.68
CA ASN A 24 6.48 0.83 -12.47
C ASN A 24 7.34 2.09 -12.22
N SER A 25 8.67 2.01 -12.29
CA SER A 25 9.58 3.14 -12.01
C SER A 25 9.38 4.35 -12.93
N HIS A 26 8.77 4.17 -14.09
CA HIS A 26 8.40 5.25 -15.01
C HIS A 26 7.13 6.04 -14.55
N LEU A 27 6.39 5.54 -13.57
CA LEU A 27 5.14 6.14 -13.06
C LEU A 27 5.33 7.05 -11.85
N GLY A 28 6.52 7.04 -11.23
CA GLY A 28 6.83 7.87 -10.07
C GLY A 28 8.33 7.91 -9.78
N THR A 29 8.78 8.98 -9.13
CA THR A 29 10.21 9.25 -8.92
C THR A 29 10.60 9.61 -7.51
N LYS A 30 9.65 9.67 -6.56
CA LYS A 30 9.95 10.21 -5.22
C LYS A 30 10.09 9.15 -4.15
N ARG A 31 9.23 8.15 -4.17
CA ARG A 31 9.18 7.11 -3.12
C ARG A 31 9.02 5.74 -3.76
N GLY A 32 9.67 4.77 -3.17
CA GLY A 32 9.47 3.36 -3.46
C GLY A 32 9.36 2.56 -2.18
N GLY A 33 8.57 1.50 -2.20
CA GLY A 33 8.42 0.65 -1.05
C GLY A 33 8.02 -0.77 -1.40
N LEU A 34 8.44 -1.68 -0.55
CA LEU A 34 8.11 -3.11 -0.62
C LEU A 34 7.61 -3.58 0.74
N ALA A 35 6.63 -4.47 0.73
CA ALA A 35 6.26 -5.27 1.89
C ALA A 35 6.05 -6.71 1.48
N THR A 36 6.51 -7.65 2.31
CA THR A 36 6.31 -9.09 2.15
C THR A 36 5.70 -9.68 3.41
N TYR A 37 5.07 -10.83 3.26
CA TYR A 37 4.62 -11.65 4.35
C TYR A 37 5.17 -13.06 4.21
N ALA A 38 5.74 -13.56 5.31
CA ALA A 38 6.20 -14.94 5.45
C ALA A 38 5.55 -15.58 6.67
N LYS A 39 4.96 -16.76 6.49
CA LYS A 39 4.36 -17.51 7.61
C LYS A 39 5.42 -17.84 8.66
N GLY A 40 5.18 -17.42 9.90
CA GLY A 40 6.11 -17.62 11.03
C GLY A 40 7.12 -16.48 11.23
N GLU A 41 7.43 -15.68 10.21
CA GLU A 41 8.31 -14.50 10.34
C GLU A 41 7.49 -13.19 10.36
N GLY A 42 6.29 -13.18 9.76
CA GLY A 42 5.39 -12.02 9.73
C GLY A 42 5.66 -11.07 8.57
N PHE A 43 5.34 -9.79 8.78
CA PHE A 43 5.50 -8.74 7.78
C PHE A 43 6.87 -8.10 7.83
N MET A 44 7.50 -7.93 6.67
CA MET A 44 8.69 -7.13 6.47
C MET A 44 8.38 -5.97 5.55
N ARG A 45 8.89 -4.77 5.86
CA ARG A 45 8.66 -3.54 5.08
C ARG A 45 9.97 -2.77 4.91
N SER A 46 10.18 -2.22 3.72
CA SER A 46 11.20 -1.18 3.48
C SER A 46 10.63 -0.09 2.57
N ILE A 47 11.03 1.17 2.84
CA ILE A 47 10.63 2.35 2.08
C ILE A 47 11.86 3.22 1.85
N HIS A 48 12.05 3.69 0.61
CA HIS A 48 13.15 4.56 0.22
C HIS A 48 12.69 5.82 -0.49
N ASN A 49 13.46 6.89 -0.30
CA ASN A 49 13.43 8.07 -1.15
C ASN A 49 14.19 7.75 -2.44
N LEU A 50 13.54 8.00 -3.59
CA LEU A 50 14.07 7.73 -4.94
C LEU A 50 14.49 9.00 -5.68
N GLU A 51 14.36 10.21 -5.07
CA GLU A 51 14.66 11.48 -5.75
C GLU A 51 16.10 11.58 -6.25
N ASN A 52 17.03 10.92 -5.56
CA ASN A 52 18.47 10.95 -5.87
C ASN A 52 19.04 9.60 -6.27
N SER A 53 18.22 8.58 -6.48
CA SER A 53 18.70 7.24 -6.82
C SER A 53 17.57 6.37 -7.38
N TYR A 54 17.91 5.47 -8.29
CA TYR A 54 16.96 4.53 -8.86
C TYR A 54 16.47 3.50 -7.85
N PHE A 55 15.26 2.99 -8.06
CA PHE A 55 14.63 1.95 -7.26
C PHE A 55 15.56 0.73 -7.05
N ARG A 56 16.12 0.20 -8.12
CA ARG A 56 17.05 -0.95 -8.06
C ARG A 56 18.22 -0.71 -7.10
N THR A 57 18.88 0.43 -7.24
CA THR A 57 20.06 0.77 -6.41
C THR A 57 19.71 0.83 -4.93
N LYS A 58 18.48 1.25 -4.58
CA LYS A 58 18.05 1.35 -3.18
C LYS A 58 17.66 0.03 -2.55
N PHE A 59 17.01 -0.84 -3.33
CA PHE A 59 16.43 -2.06 -2.79
C PHE A 59 17.31 -3.31 -2.98
N GLU A 60 18.19 -3.36 -4.00
CA GLU A 60 18.97 -4.55 -4.37
C GLU A 60 19.77 -5.12 -3.19
N LEU A 61 20.39 -4.27 -2.39
CA LEU A 61 21.17 -4.68 -1.22
C LEU A 61 20.30 -5.18 -0.05
N GLU A 62 19.02 -4.86 -0.05
CA GLU A 62 18.07 -5.29 0.98
C GLU A 62 17.30 -6.56 0.62
N LEU A 63 17.28 -6.94 -0.66
CA LEU A 63 16.54 -8.12 -1.12
C LEU A 63 16.85 -9.38 -0.33
N PRO A 64 18.11 -9.67 0.06
CA PRO A 64 18.40 -10.87 0.85
C PRO A 64 17.76 -10.91 2.24
N LYS A 65 17.30 -9.75 2.72
CA LYS A 65 16.60 -9.66 4.02
C LYS A 65 15.11 -9.99 3.89
N PHE A 66 14.55 -9.76 2.69
CA PHE A 66 13.14 -10.04 2.44
C PHE A 66 12.92 -11.52 2.28
N LYS A 67 11.82 -11.99 2.83
CA LYS A 67 11.30 -13.36 2.68
C LYS A 67 9.80 -13.30 2.52
N GLY A 68 9.23 -14.29 1.89
CA GLY A 68 7.79 -14.42 1.79
C GLY A 68 7.31 -15.00 0.47
N ASN A 69 6.12 -15.55 0.52
CA ASN A 69 5.42 -16.07 -0.65
C ASN A 69 4.31 -15.12 -1.14
N SER A 70 4.10 -14.02 -0.45
CA SER A 70 3.22 -12.94 -0.86
C SER A 70 3.85 -11.58 -0.56
N GLY A 71 3.59 -10.59 -1.42
CA GLY A 71 4.14 -9.26 -1.25
C GLY A 71 3.47 -8.22 -2.15
N ILE A 72 3.58 -6.97 -1.71
CA ILE A 72 3.12 -5.78 -2.44
C ILE A 72 4.25 -4.76 -2.54
N GLY A 73 4.30 -4.05 -3.66
CA GLY A 73 5.27 -2.99 -3.90
C GLY A 73 4.64 -1.80 -4.57
N ILE A 74 5.26 -0.64 -4.41
CA ILE A 74 4.76 0.66 -4.86
C ILE A 74 5.89 1.56 -5.34
N ILE A 75 5.64 2.30 -6.40
CA ILE A 75 6.36 3.51 -6.77
C ILE A 75 5.38 4.67 -6.66
N SER A 76 5.74 5.74 -5.96
CA SER A 76 4.85 6.87 -5.67
C SER A 76 5.57 8.22 -5.79
N ASP A 77 4.82 9.25 -6.18
CA ASP A 77 5.27 10.65 -6.16
C ASP A 77 4.80 11.39 -4.89
N THR A 78 4.11 10.74 -4.00
CA THR A 78 3.48 11.39 -2.85
C THR A 78 4.04 10.89 -1.53
N ASP A 79 3.36 9.98 -0.92
CA ASP A 79 3.54 9.54 0.45
C ASP A 79 4.41 8.28 0.55
N PRO A 80 5.11 8.10 1.68
CA PRO A 80 5.80 6.86 1.97
C PRO A 80 4.81 5.73 2.18
N GLN A 81 5.04 4.62 1.49
CA GLN A 81 4.24 3.39 1.47
C GLN A 81 5.16 2.18 1.25
N PRO A 82 4.78 0.95 1.61
CA PRO A 82 3.52 0.50 2.22
C PRO A 82 3.33 0.97 3.67
N ILE A 83 2.09 1.11 4.12
CA ILE A 83 1.75 1.30 5.53
C ILE A 83 1.36 -0.04 6.14
N VAL A 84 1.88 -0.36 7.33
CA VAL A 84 1.52 -1.57 8.07
C VAL A 84 0.63 -1.19 9.24
N ILE A 85 -0.55 -1.78 9.31
CA ILE A 85 -1.55 -1.55 10.35
C ILE A 85 -1.78 -2.86 11.12
N ASN A 86 -1.91 -2.74 12.44
CA ASN A 86 -2.38 -3.79 13.32
C ASN A 86 -3.74 -3.37 13.90
N SER A 87 -4.79 -4.12 13.63
CA SER A 87 -6.16 -3.76 13.97
C SER A 87 -6.98 -4.99 14.37
N HIS A 88 -8.27 -4.79 14.68
CA HIS A 88 -9.20 -5.89 14.92
C HIS A 88 -9.46 -6.76 13.68
N LEU A 89 -9.15 -6.25 12.48
CA LEU A 89 -9.18 -7.03 11.23
C LEU A 89 -7.93 -7.91 11.03
N GLY A 90 -7.01 -7.90 11.99
CA GLY A 90 -5.68 -8.49 11.88
C GLY A 90 -4.62 -7.49 11.44
N LYS A 91 -3.40 -7.99 11.21
CA LYS A 91 -2.30 -7.20 10.67
C LYS A 91 -2.33 -7.24 9.15
N PHE A 92 -2.15 -6.09 8.52
CA PHE A 92 -2.06 -5.98 7.06
C PHE A 92 -1.10 -4.86 6.64
N ALA A 93 -0.57 -4.97 5.43
CA ALA A 93 0.13 -3.88 4.78
C ALA A 93 -0.71 -3.35 3.61
N ILE A 94 -0.68 -2.05 3.36
CA ILE A 94 -1.46 -1.42 2.29
C ILE A 94 -0.60 -0.52 1.42
N VAL A 95 -0.83 -0.57 0.11
CA VAL A 95 -0.37 0.41 -0.87
C VAL A 95 -1.56 0.97 -1.65
N THR A 96 -1.47 2.25 -2.00
CA THR A 96 -2.53 2.94 -2.72
C THR A 96 -1.99 3.80 -3.86
N VAL A 97 -2.73 3.87 -4.96
CA VAL A 97 -2.61 4.94 -5.95
C VAL A 97 -3.93 5.70 -5.90
N ALA A 98 -3.90 6.86 -5.25
CA ALA A 98 -5.10 7.61 -4.91
C ALA A 98 -4.97 9.10 -5.21
N LYS A 99 -6.10 9.74 -5.48
CA LYS A 99 -6.26 11.19 -5.54
C LYS A 99 -7.50 11.55 -4.74
N ILE A 100 -7.31 11.99 -3.49
CA ILE A 100 -8.39 12.32 -2.54
C ILE A 100 -8.47 13.83 -2.42
N GLN A 101 -9.65 14.39 -2.56
CA GLN A 101 -9.89 15.84 -2.50
C GLN A 101 -10.31 16.30 -1.09
N ASN A 102 -10.97 15.44 -0.33
CA ASN A 102 -11.53 15.76 0.99
C ASN A 102 -10.70 15.21 2.15
N ILE A 103 -9.35 15.17 2.04
CA ILE A 103 -8.46 14.65 3.07
C ILE A 103 -8.70 15.33 4.42
N SER A 104 -8.75 16.68 4.47
CA SER A 104 -8.92 17.43 5.71
C SER A 104 -10.28 17.20 6.40
N GLU A 105 -11.33 16.92 5.62
CA GLU A 105 -12.64 16.55 6.14
C GLU A 105 -12.55 15.19 6.83
N LEU A 106 -12.02 14.20 6.14
CA LEU A 106 -11.89 12.82 6.63
C LEU A 106 -10.91 12.72 7.82
N GLU A 107 -9.82 13.46 7.80
CA GLU A 107 -8.86 13.55 8.91
C GLU A 107 -9.54 14.04 10.18
N ARG A 108 -10.29 15.13 10.09
CA ARG A 108 -11.05 15.67 11.25
C ARG A 108 -12.05 14.65 11.77
N ASP A 109 -12.78 13.96 10.91
CA ASP A 109 -13.78 12.97 11.31
C ASP A 109 -13.13 11.75 11.99
N LEU A 110 -11.95 11.29 11.49
CA LEU A 110 -11.19 10.21 12.10
C LEU A 110 -10.63 10.62 13.47
N LEU A 111 -10.09 11.83 13.61
CA LEU A 111 -9.60 12.35 14.88
C LEU A 111 -10.74 12.50 15.90
N ALA A 112 -11.92 12.96 15.48
CA ALA A 112 -13.12 13.04 16.31
C ALA A 112 -13.61 11.65 16.77
N ALA A 113 -13.32 10.60 16.01
CA ALA A 113 -13.58 9.20 16.36
C ALA A 113 -12.43 8.56 17.20
N ASN A 114 -11.52 9.37 17.75
CA ASN A 114 -10.36 8.94 18.53
C ASN A 114 -9.38 8.02 17.76
N MET A 115 -9.35 8.12 16.44
CA MET A 115 -8.32 7.48 15.63
C MET A 115 -7.04 8.33 15.62
N HIS A 116 -5.89 7.71 15.42
CA HIS A 116 -4.59 8.39 15.44
C HIS A 116 -3.87 8.20 14.13
N PHE A 117 -3.12 9.23 13.72
CA PHE A 117 -2.18 9.16 12.61
C PHE A 117 -0.76 9.04 13.16
N SER A 118 0.02 8.12 12.64
CA SER A 118 1.42 7.86 13.04
C SER A 118 2.42 8.11 11.90
N GLU A 119 1.98 8.03 10.66
CA GLU A 119 2.81 8.21 9.47
C GLU A 119 2.53 9.59 8.86
N MET A 120 3.39 10.56 9.12
CA MET A 120 3.28 11.88 8.52
C MET A 120 4.14 11.98 7.25
N SER A 121 3.60 12.60 6.21
CA SER A 121 4.31 12.91 4.98
C SER A 121 4.52 14.42 4.86
N LEU A 122 5.76 14.89 5.06
CA LEU A 122 6.12 16.31 4.99
C LEU A 122 5.23 17.23 5.86
N GLY A 123 4.93 16.79 7.09
CA GLY A 123 4.06 17.52 8.01
C GLY A 123 2.57 17.49 7.66
N LYS A 124 2.16 16.62 6.73
CA LYS A 124 0.76 16.42 6.33
C LYS A 124 0.34 14.98 6.60
N THR A 125 -0.97 14.78 6.70
CA THR A 125 -1.59 13.45 6.80
C THR A 125 -1.20 12.59 5.60
N ASN A 126 -0.73 11.38 5.87
CA ASN A 126 -0.45 10.40 4.83
C ASN A 126 -1.77 9.85 4.26
N PRO A 127 -2.08 10.06 2.96
CA PRO A 127 -3.35 9.62 2.39
C PRO A 127 -3.55 8.09 2.44
N THR A 128 -2.47 7.32 2.38
CA THR A 128 -2.54 5.86 2.47
C THR A 128 -2.89 5.41 3.88
N GLU A 129 -2.34 6.06 4.91
CA GLU A 129 -2.74 5.80 6.30
C GLU A 129 -4.20 6.19 6.54
N LEU A 130 -4.64 7.34 6.01
CA LEU A 130 -6.05 7.76 6.09
C LEU A 130 -6.98 6.69 5.51
N ILE A 131 -6.67 6.13 4.34
CA ILE A 131 -7.42 5.04 3.73
C ILE A 131 -7.40 3.81 4.63
N ALA A 132 -6.25 3.44 5.19
CA ALA A 132 -6.13 2.30 6.10
C ALA A 132 -7.00 2.47 7.35
N LEU A 133 -7.03 3.66 7.95
CA LEU A 133 -7.88 3.97 9.10
C LEU A 133 -9.39 3.93 8.76
N LEU A 134 -9.77 4.34 7.55
CA LEU A 134 -11.15 4.20 7.08
C LEU A 134 -11.54 2.73 6.88
N ILE A 135 -10.62 1.87 6.41
CA ILE A 135 -10.83 0.43 6.30
C ILE A 135 -11.05 -0.19 7.69
N VAL A 136 -10.25 0.20 8.66
CA VAL A 136 -10.35 -0.30 10.04
C VAL A 136 -11.67 0.08 10.73
N GLN A 137 -12.43 1.04 10.23
CA GLN A 137 -13.79 1.31 10.74
C GLN A 137 -14.82 0.23 10.33
N GLY A 138 -14.51 -0.61 9.34
CA GLY A 138 -15.39 -1.69 8.91
C GLY A 138 -15.35 -2.90 9.83
N LYS A 139 -16.37 -3.75 9.74
CA LYS A 139 -16.45 -5.03 10.47
C LYS A 139 -15.54 -6.12 9.86
N ASP A 140 -15.23 -5.99 8.58
CA ASP A 140 -14.32 -6.81 7.81
C ASP A 140 -13.67 -5.97 6.69
N PHE A 141 -12.72 -6.53 5.94
CA PHE A 141 -12.02 -5.81 4.87
C PHE A 141 -12.95 -5.34 3.76
N VAL A 142 -13.99 -6.09 3.42
CA VAL A 142 -14.92 -5.72 2.34
C VAL A 142 -15.74 -4.51 2.76
N ASP A 143 -16.36 -4.56 3.93
CA ASP A 143 -17.13 -3.47 4.52
C ASP A 143 -16.26 -2.20 4.71
N GLY A 144 -15.01 -2.38 5.17
CA GLY A 144 -14.04 -1.29 5.30
C GLY A 144 -13.66 -0.65 3.96
N ILE A 145 -13.46 -1.44 2.91
CA ILE A 145 -13.16 -0.94 1.56
C ILE A 145 -14.38 -0.20 0.97
N GLU A 146 -15.58 -0.72 1.18
CA GLU A 146 -16.82 -0.03 0.79
C GLU A 146 -16.97 1.30 1.52
N ASN A 147 -16.66 1.35 2.82
CA ASN A 147 -16.64 2.59 3.61
C ASN A 147 -15.68 3.63 2.99
N VAL A 148 -14.47 3.21 2.58
CA VAL A 148 -13.52 4.08 1.86
C VAL A 148 -14.16 4.66 0.61
N PHE A 149 -14.70 3.82 -0.28
CA PHE A 149 -15.25 4.25 -1.56
C PHE A 149 -16.50 5.12 -1.42
N ASN A 150 -17.23 4.99 -0.33
CA ASN A 150 -18.39 5.85 -0.02
C ASN A 150 -17.99 7.21 0.54
N LYS A 151 -16.86 7.31 1.26
CA LYS A 151 -16.44 8.54 1.94
C LYS A 151 -15.48 9.39 1.13
N ILE A 152 -14.60 8.80 0.31
CA ILE A 152 -13.63 9.56 -0.45
C ILE A 152 -14.27 10.33 -1.61
N LYS A 153 -13.87 11.59 -1.78
CA LYS A 153 -14.14 12.38 -2.99
C LYS A 153 -12.89 12.32 -3.86
N GLY A 154 -12.90 11.45 -4.88
CA GLY A 154 -11.74 11.26 -5.75
C GLY A 154 -11.65 9.87 -6.34
N SER A 155 -10.45 9.34 -6.45
CA SER A 155 -10.20 8.00 -6.97
C SER A 155 -9.16 7.27 -6.11
N CYS A 156 -9.32 5.96 -5.98
CA CYS A 156 -8.40 5.10 -5.25
C CYS A 156 -8.38 3.69 -5.83
N SER A 157 -7.19 3.20 -6.08
CA SER A 157 -6.92 1.77 -6.27
C SER A 157 -5.94 1.32 -5.20
N MET A 158 -6.09 0.11 -4.68
CA MET A 158 -5.30 -0.35 -3.54
C MET A 158 -4.99 -1.84 -3.61
N LEU A 159 -3.88 -2.23 -2.98
CA LEU A 159 -3.56 -3.60 -2.62
C LEU A 159 -3.39 -3.68 -1.10
N LEU A 160 -4.01 -4.67 -0.48
CA LEU A 160 -3.82 -5.00 0.93
C LEU A 160 -3.17 -6.38 1.01
N LEU A 161 -1.98 -6.45 1.58
CA LEU A 161 -1.32 -7.69 1.91
C LEU A 161 -1.75 -8.12 3.30
N THR A 162 -2.36 -9.29 3.39
CA THR A 162 -2.78 -9.94 4.63
C THR A 162 -2.01 -11.24 4.84
N GLU A 163 -2.23 -11.91 5.95
CA GLU A 163 -1.67 -13.24 6.21
C GLU A 163 -2.20 -14.30 5.24
N ASP A 164 -3.41 -14.11 4.70
CA ASP A 164 -4.08 -15.05 3.80
C ASP A 164 -3.82 -14.77 2.31
N GLY A 165 -3.19 -13.62 2.00
CA GLY A 165 -2.89 -13.23 0.63
C GLY A 165 -3.10 -11.75 0.35
N ILE A 166 -3.48 -11.40 -0.88
CA ILE A 166 -3.64 -10.01 -1.32
C ILE A 166 -5.10 -9.72 -1.68
N ILE A 167 -5.68 -8.73 -1.02
CA ILE A 167 -6.95 -8.14 -1.41
C ILE A 167 -6.68 -7.00 -2.39
N VAL A 168 -7.40 -7.00 -3.50
CA VAL A 168 -7.25 -6.03 -4.57
C VAL A 168 -8.56 -5.25 -4.71
N ALA A 169 -8.50 -3.92 -4.64
CA ALA A 169 -9.70 -3.11 -4.77
C ALA A 169 -9.47 -1.86 -5.62
N ARG A 170 -10.52 -1.48 -6.36
CA ARG A 170 -10.54 -0.31 -7.23
C ARG A 170 -11.90 0.36 -7.15
N ASP A 171 -11.88 1.70 -7.09
CA ASP A 171 -13.12 2.48 -7.13
C ASP A 171 -13.88 2.36 -8.46
N LYS A 172 -15.12 2.83 -8.47
CA LYS A 172 -16.01 2.78 -9.64
C LYS A 172 -15.50 3.58 -10.85
N TRP A 173 -14.64 4.57 -10.64
CA TRP A 173 -14.11 5.40 -11.72
C TRP A 173 -12.97 4.73 -12.47
N GLY A 174 -12.25 3.82 -11.80
CA GLY A 174 -11.22 2.98 -12.39
C GLY A 174 -10.06 3.74 -13.03
N ARG A 175 -9.68 4.90 -12.50
CA ARG A 175 -8.59 5.74 -13.05
C ARG A 175 -7.26 5.03 -13.11
N THR A 176 -6.94 4.25 -12.08
CA THR A 176 -5.76 3.39 -12.07
C THR A 176 -6.22 1.98 -12.38
N PRO A 177 -5.87 1.43 -13.56
CA PRO A 177 -6.28 0.08 -13.94
C PRO A 177 -5.60 -0.95 -13.05
N ILE A 178 -6.30 -2.07 -12.83
CA ILE A 178 -5.76 -3.25 -12.16
C ILE A 178 -5.86 -4.41 -13.13
N VAL A 179 -4.76 -5.11 -13.31
CA VAL A 179 -4.67 -6.32 -14.13
C VAL A 179 -4.28 -7.48 -13.22
N ILE A 180 -5.05 -8.55 -13.27
CA ILE A 180 -4.76 -9.79 -12.53
C ILE A 180 -4.30 -10.82 -13.54
N GLY A 181 -3.13 -11.38 -13.31
CA GLY A 181 -2.55 -12.45 -14.14
C GLY A 181 -2.27 -13.69 -13.31
N LYS A 182 -2.13 -14.82 -13.98
CA LYS A 182 -1.68 -16.09 -13.40
C LYS A 182 -0.52 -16.62 -14.24
N LYS A 183 0.56 -17.01 -13.56
CA LYS A 183 1.73 -17.66 -14.14
C LYS A 183 1.57 -19.18 -14.06
#